data_607de8e5e091d3a3ddd7a736a6976d64
#
_entry.id   607de8e5e091d3a3ddd7a736a6976d64
#
_cell.length_a   1.000
_cell.length_b   1.000
_cell.length_c   1.000
_cell.angle_alpha   90.00
_cell.angle_beta   90.00
_cell.angle_gamma   90.00
#
_symmetry.space_group_name_H-M   'P 1'
#
loop_
_entity.id
_entity.type
_entity.pdbx_description
1 polymer ?
#
loop_
_entity_poly.entity_id
_entity_poly.type
_entity_poly.pdbx_seq_one_letter_code
_entity_poly.pdbx_strand_id
1 'polypeptide(L)'
;MEEKKESFLKEDKIILLKQILKEIEKQVANALELLVGKRGEAEEFDYAKKAKIVGDITIEGTKRIIEGVFNGQLMIGPDGKEYSVPANYASKSKLIEGDILKLTIMPDGRFVYKQIGPQERKRLKGILAKNELTNEYEVLAEGKFYKVLLASVTYFKGEVGDEVVILVPKNMESVWAAIEFLFKKPTSPKETTLLDAQQQSSNETTKQLDQL
;
A
#
# COMPACT_ATOMS: atom_id res chain seq x y z
N MET A 1 37.03 7.15 41.94
CA MET A 1 35.83 8.01 42.15
C MET A 1 35.39 8.74 40.88
N GLU A 2 36.30 9.08 39.97
CA GLU A 2 36.00 9.74 38.71
C GLU A 2 35.24 8.86 37.70
N GLU A 3 35.60 7.58 37.52
CA GLU A 3 34.92 6.66 36.60
C GLU A 3 33.41 6.45 36.91
N LYS A 4 33.05 6.44 38.20
CA LYS A 4 31.63 6.34 38.60
C LYS A 4 30.82 7.61 38.26
N LYS A 5 31.48 8.78 38.31
CA LYS A 5 30.86 10.07 37.92
C LYS A 5 30.63 10.18 36.43
N GLU A 6 31.56 9.65 35.62
CA GLU A 6 31.47 9.65 34.16
C GLU A 6 30.40 8.67 33.63
N SER A 7 30.25 7.52 34.30
CA SER A 7 29.19 6.55 34.00
C SER A 7 27.80 7.13 34.30
N PHE A 8 27.62 7.80 35.44
CA PHE A 8 26.36 8.43 35.82
C PHE A 8 25.95 9.55 34.86
N LEU A 9 26.91 10.37 34.44
CA LEU A 9 26.71 11.44 33.43
C LEU A 9 26.34 10.88 32.06
N LYS A 10 26.79 9.69 31.70
CA LYS A 10 26.40 9.02 30.43
C LYS A 10 25.00 8.47 30.49
N GLU A 11 24.58 7.89 31.60
CA GLU A 11 23.21 7.38 31.80
C GLU A 11 22.19 8.51 31.79
N ASP A 12 22.44 9.61 32.48
CA ASP A 12 21.56 10.78 32.50
C ASP A 12 21.41 11.41 31.09
N LYS A 13 22.53 11.47 30.32
CA LYS A 13 22.48 11.95 28.93
C LYS A 13 21.66 11.02 28.03
N ILE A 14 21.74 9.71 28.22
CA ILE A 14 20.94 8.74 27.46
C ILE A 14 19.45 8.87 27.79
N ILE A 15 19.12 9.06 29.07
CA ILE A 15 17.74 9.27 29.51
C ILE A 15 17.17 10.57 28.89
N LEU A 16 17.95 11.66 28.98
CA LEU A 16 17.56 12.94 28.39
C LEU A 16 17.38 12.83 26.86
N LEU A 17 18.30 12.14 26.17
CA LEU A 17 18.21 11.93 24.75
C LEU A 17 16.95 11.14 24.34
N LYS A 18 16.62 10.10 25.11
CA LYS A 18 15.37 9.33 24.90
C LYS A 18 14.13 10.19 25.09
N GLN A 19 14.12 11.09 26.08
CA GLN A 19 13.00 12.01 26.30
C GLN A 19 12.86 13.00 25.13
N ILE A 20 13.97 13.57 24.67
CA ILE A 20 13.97 14.49 23.52
C ILE A 20 13.48 13.78 22.25
N LEU A 21 13.96 12.57 21.98
CA LEU A 21 13.51 11.79 20.83
C LEU A 21 12.00 11.51 20.87
N LYS A 22 11.49 11.13 22.04
CA LYS A 22 10.05 10.90 22.23
C LYS A 22 9.20 12.17 22.03
N GLU A 23 9.71 13.32 22.44
CA GLU A 23 9.05 14.59 22.20
C GLU A 23 9.08 14.99 20.72
N ILE A 24 10.20 14.73 20.02
CA ILE A 24 10.29 14.95 18.56
C ILE A 24 9.32 14.03 17.82
N GLU A 25 9.22 12.75 18.17
CA GLU A 25 8.25 11.82 17.60
C GLU A 25 6.82 12.37 17.73
N LYS A 26 6.47 12.88 18.92
CA LYS A 26 5.16 13.46 19.18
C LYS A 26 4.92 14.73 18.35
N GLN A 27 5.91 15.61 18.24
CA GLN A 27 5.80 16.83 17.44
C GLN A 27 5.68 16.51 15.94
N VAL A 28 6.44 15.53 15.44
CA VAL A 28 6.32 15.05 14.05
C VAL A 28 4.95 14.44 13.80
N ALA A 29 4.43 13.63 14.74
CA ALA A 29 3.08 13.08 14.63
C ALA A 29 2.01 14.16 14.57
N ASN A 30 2.11 15.18 15.44
CA ASN A 30 1.20 16.33 15.45
C ASN A 30 1.32 17.16 14.15
N ALA A 31 2.53 17.37 13.65
CA ALA A 31 2.75 18.08 12.39
C ALA A 31 2.17 17.31 11.19
N LEU A 32 2.33 16.01 11.17
CA LEU A 32 1.71 15.14 10.17
C LEU A 32 0.18 15.17 10.27
N GLU A 33 -0.37 15.17 11.49
CA GLU A 33 -1.82 15.30 11.71
C GLU A 33 -2.36 16.65 11.20
N LEU A 34 -1.59 17.72 11.34
CA LEU A 34 -1.95 19.05 10.80
C LEU A 34 -1.84 19.13 9.28
N LEU A 35 -0.85 18.45 8.67
CA LEU A 35 -0.65 18.45 7.23
C LEU A 35 -1.63 17.52 6.49
N VAL A 36 -1.96 16.39 7.09
CA VAL A 36 -2.81 15.35 6.49
C VAL A 36 -4.29 15.56 6.88
N GLY A 37 -4.56 16.53 7.76
CA GLY A 37 -5.81 16.60 8.51
C GLY A 37 -5.81 15.51 9.58
N LYS A 38 -6.64 15.63 10.61
CA LYS A 38 -6.82 14.53 11.55
C LYS A 38 -7.00 13.26 10.71
N ARG A 39 -6.13 12.27 10.91
CA ARG A 39 -6.56 10.87 10.65
C ARG A 39 -7.81 10.76 11.49
N GLY A 40 -8.96 11.06 10.85
CA GLY A 40 -10.23 10.87 11.51
C GLY A 40 -10.13 9.50 12.13
N GLU A 41 -10.50 9.37 13.38
CA GLU A 41 -11.01 8.12 13.87
C GLU A 41 -12.19 7.84 12.91
N ALA A 42 -11.86 7.32 11.72
CA ALA A 42 -12.84 6.71 10.84
C ALA A 42 -13.47 5.70 11.76
N GLU A 43 -14.76 5.86 12.06
CA GLU A 43 -15.50 4.82 12.77
C GLU A 43 -15.10 3.55 12.07
N GLU A 44 -14.34 2.71 12.78
CA GLU A 44 -13.73 1.52 12.21
C GLU A 44 -14.91 0.71 11.65
N PHE A 45 -14.97 0.68 10.31
CA PHE A 45 -16.12 0.08 9.64
C PHE A 45 -16.21 -1.38 10.08
N ASP A 46 -17.27 -1.72 10.81
CA ASP A 46 -17.46 -3.04 11.38
C ASP A 46 -17.85 -4.03 10.27
N TYR A 47 -16.80 -4.57 9.62
CA TYR A 47 -16.94 -5.58 8.56
C TYR A 47 -17.66 -6.82 9.06
N ALA A 48 -17.48 -7.22 10.34
CA ALA A 48 -18.12 -8.38 10.93
C ALA A 48 -19.63 -8.16 11.09
N LYS A 49 -20.03 -6.96 11.52
CA LYS A 49 -21.45 -6.58 11.60
C LYS A 49 -22.10 -6.55 10.22
N LYS A 50 -21.42 -5.94 9.23
CA LYS A 50 -21.91 -5.93 7.85
C LYS A 50 -22.01 -7.34 7.28
N ALA A 51 -20.99 -8.19 7.51
CA ALA A 51 -21.00 -9.57 7.04
C ALA A 51 -22.16 -10.40 7.64
N LYS A 52 -22.53 -10.16 8.89
CA LYS A 52 -23.72 -10.80 9.51
C LYS A 52 -25.04 -10.38 8.87
N ILE A 53 -25.11 -9.16 8.31
CA ILE A 53 -26.33 -8.64 7.69
C ILE A 53 -26.47 -9.11 6.24
N VAL A 54 -25.35 -9.09 5.48
CA VAL A 54 -25.36 -9.35 4.03
C VAL A 54 -24.83 -10.71 3.63
N GLY A 55 -24.15 -11.41 4.55
CA GLY A 55 -23.51 -12.69 4.29
C GLY A 55 -24.43 -13.87 4.58
N ASP A 56 -24.13 -14.99 3.95
CA ASP A 56 -24.82 -16.27 4.15
C ASP A 56 -23.82 -17.43 4.15
N ILE A 57 -24.20 -18.54 4.76
CA ILE A 57 -23.45 -19.80 4.72
C ILE A 57 -24.38 -20.90 4.27
N THR A 58 -24.14 -21.44 3.09
CA THR A 58 -24.94 -22.49 2.47
C THR A 58 -24.08 -23.72 2.17
N ILE A 59 -24.69 -24.90 2.28
CA ILE A 59 -24.07 -26.17 1.88
C ILE A 59 -24.82 -26.70 0.66
N GLU A 60 -24.14 -26.81 -0.47
CA GLU A 60 -24.64 -27.39 -1.70
C GLU A 60 -23.92 -28.70 -2.02
N GLY A 61 -24.55 -29.81 -1.67
CA GLY A 61 -23.90 -31.11 -1.76
C GLY A 61 -22.67 -31.19 -0.88
N THR A 62 -21.50 -31.34 -1.48
CA THR A 62 -20.20 -31.39 -0.79
C THR A 62 -19.45 -30.05 -0.79
N LYS A 63 -20.07 -28.99 -1.32
CA LYS A 63 -19.49 -27.65 -1.39
C LYS A 63 -20.02 -26.79 -0.24
N ARG A 64 -19.14 -26.02 0.37
CA ARG A 64 -19.54 -24.98 1.33
C ARG A 64 -19.41 -23.61 0.66
N ILE A 65 -20.49 -22.86 0.70
CA ILE A 65 -20.57 -21.52 0.12
C ILE A 65 -20.69 -20.53 1.27
N ILE A 66 -19.87 -19.48 1.22
CA ILE A 66 -19.83 -18.43 2.23
C ILE A 66 -19.88 -17.11 1.51
N GLU A 67 -20.84 -16.27 1.85
CA GLU A 67 -20.90 -14.90 1.38
C GLU A 67 -20.41 -13.98 2.50
N GLY A 68 -19.56 -12.99 2.16
CA GLY A 68 -18.91 -12.15 3.15
C GLY A 68 -18.44 -10.84 2.58
N VAL A 69 -17.82 -10.01 3.41
CA VAL A 69 -17.40 -8.64 3.09
C VAL A 69 -15.88 -8.56 3.00
N PHE A 70 -15.37 -7.94 1.95
CA PHE A 70 -13.95 -7.70 1.76
C PHE A 70 -13.48 -6.49 2.57
N ASN A 71 -12.38 -6.64 3.33
CA ASN A 71 -11.81 -5.58 4.18
C ASN A 71 -10.55 -4.93 3.61
N GLY A 72 -10.24 -5.20 2.33
CA GLY A 72 -9.00 -4.73 1.67
C GLY A 72 -7.96 -5.84 1.48
N GLN A 73 -7.96 -6.88 2.32
CA GLN A 73 -7.05 -8.02 2.23
C GLN A 73 -7.76 -9.38 2.36
N LEU A 74 -8.71 -9.46 3.26
CA LEU A 74 -9.42 -10.68 3.64
C LEU A 74 -10.92 -10.53 3.38
N MET A 75 -11.62 -11.63 3.29
CA MET A 75 -13.08 -11.66 3.34
C MET A 75 -13.52 -12.05 4.75
N ILE A 76 -14.39 -11.25 5.35
CA ILE A 76 -15.00 -11.51 6.65
C ILE A 76 -16.35 -12.20 6.42
N GLY A 77 -16.49 -13.41 6.93
CA GLY A 77 -17.74 -14.17 6.84
C GLY A 77 -18.77 -13.77 7.88
N PRO A 78 -20.04 -14.21 7.74
CA PRO A 78 -21.10 -13.95 8.73
C PRO A 78 -20.84 -14.66 10.07
N ASP A 79 -20.00 -15.69 10.08
CA ASP A 79 -19.50 -16.38 11.28
C ASP A 79 -18.36 -15.62 11.98
N GLY A 80 -17.97 -14.45 11.47
CA GLY A 80 -16.86 -13.64 11.97
C GLY A 80 -15.49 -14.18 11.61
N LYS A 81 -15.41 -15.26 10.81
CA LYS A 81 -14.12 -15.81 10.37
C LYS A 81 -13.54 -15.03 9.20
N GLU A 82 -12.22 -15.03 9.17
CA GLU A 82 -11.43 -14.43 8.11
C GLU A 82 -11.05 -15.47 7.06
N TYR A 83 -11.28 -15.14 5.80
CA TYR A 83 -10.94 -15.99 4.65
C TYR A 83 -9.93 -15.26 3.76
N SER A 84 -8.78 -15.91 3.52
CA SER A 84 -7.70 -15.32 2.72
C SER A 84 -8.11 -15.16 1.26
N VAL A 85 -8.16 -13.92 0.78
CA VAL A 85 -8.45 -13.60 -0.63
C VAL A 85 -7.13 -13.54 -1.40
N PRO A 86 -6.95 -14.33 -2.48
CA PRO A 86 -5.72 -14.26 -3.27
C PRO A 86 -5.49 -12.84 -3.80
N ALA A 87 -4.32 -12.28 -3.52
CA ALA A 87 -3.98 -10.90 -3.90
C ALA A 87 -4.10 -10.65 -5.41
N ASN A 88 -3.76 -11.65 -6.24
CA ASN A 88 -3.92 -11.58 -7.68
C ASN A 88 -5.40 -11.50 -8.11
N TYR A 89 -6.30 -12.19 -7.40
CA TYR A 89 -7.73 -12.10 -7.66
C TYR A 89 -8.25 -10.71 -7.26
N ALA A 90 -7.92 -10.26 -6.05
CA ALA A 90 -8.33 -8.95 -5.55
C ALA A 90 -7.86 -7.81 -6.48
N SER A 91 -6.60 -7.86 -6.92
CA SER A 91 -6.00 -6.90 -7.84
C SER A 91 -6.69 -6.88 -9.21
N LYS A 92 -6.85 -8.05 -9.86
CA LYS A 92 -7.48 -8.15 -11.18
C LYS A 92 -8.95 -7.76 -11.16
N SER A 93 -9.68 -8.14 -10.10
CA SER A 93 -11.08 -7.78 -9.90
C SER A 93 -11.27 -6.36 -9.37
N LYS A 94 -10.18 -5.66 -9.06
CA LYS A 94 -10.18 -4.30 -8.49
C LYS A 94 -11.10 -4.21 -7.28
N LEU A 95 -10.97 -5.18 -6.37
CA LEU A 95 -11.77 -5.23 -5.16
C LEU A 95 -11.43 -4.05 -4.26
N ILE A 96 -12.47 -3.44 -3.70
CA ILE A 96 -12.36 -2.38 -2.69
C ILE A 96 -13.04 -2.81 -1.40
N GLU A 97 -12.70 -2.15 -0.32
CA GLU A 97 -13.32 -2.39 0.97
C GLU A 97 -14.85 -2.31 0.89
N GLY A 98 -15.51 -3.25 1.55
CA GLY A 98 -16.97 -3.34 1.56
C GLY A 98 -17.57 -4.12 0.40
N ASP A 99 -16.82 -4.53 -0.63
CA ASP A 99 -17.31 -5.42 -1.67
C ASP A 99 -17.78 -6.74 -1.09
N ILE A 100 -18.90 -7.26 -1.60
CA ILE A 100 -19.44 -8.55 -1.17
C ILE A 100 -18.88 -9.63 -2.08
N LEU A 101 -18.28 -10.64 -1.45
CA LEU A 101 -17.68 -11.79 -2.11
C LEU A 101 -18.43 -13.07 -1.75
N LYS A 102 -18.50 -13.97 -2.71
CA LYS A 102 -18.91 -15.36 -2.55
C LYS A 102 -17.67 -16.25 -2.63
N LEU A 103 -17.40 -16.98 -1.54
CA LEU A 103 -16.40 -18.02 -1.47
C LEU A 103 -17.07 -19.37 -1.61
N THR A 104 -16.65 -20.16 -2.57
CA THR A 104 -17.00 -21.57 -2.68
C THR A 104 -15.81 -22.42 -2.27
N ILE A 105 -15.96 -23.19 -1.19
CA ILE A 105 -14.96 -24.18 -0.76
C ILE A 105 -15.33 -25.49 -1.43
N MET A 106 -14.44 -25.94 -2.30
CA MET A 106 -14.61 -27.19 -3.03
C MET A 106 -14.28 -28.40 -2.15
N PRO A 107 -14.77 -29.61 -2.47
CA PRO A 107 -14.46 -30.83 -1.69
C PRO A 107 -12.96 -31.17 -1.61
N ASP A 108 -12.19 -30.72 -2.59
CA ASP A 108 -10.72 -30.86 -2.63
C ASP A 108 -9.98 -29.78 -1.85
N GLY A 109 -10.71 -28.91 -1.12
CA GLY A 109 -10.15 -27.82 -0.32
C GLY A 109 -9.82 -26.54 -1.11
N ARG A 110 -10.04 -26.49 -2.43
CA ARG A 110 -9.80 -25.27 -3.22
C ARG A 110 -10.84 -24.19 -2.91
N PHE A 111 -10.37 -22.96 -2.86
CA PHE A 111 -11.17 -21.74 -2.67
C PHE A 111 -11.43 -21.08 -4.03
N VAL A 112 -12.69 -20.85 -4.34
CA VAL A 112 -13.12 -20.13 -5.54
C VAL A 112 -13.89 -18.89 -5.13
N TYR A 113 -13.36 -17.72 -5.50
CA TYR A 113 -13.97 -16.43 -5.18
C TYR A 113 -14.74 -15.86 -6.36
N LYS A 114 -15.86 -15.20 -6.06
CA LYS A 114 -16.63 -14.41 -7.01
C LYS A 114 -17.14 -13.15 -6.30
N GLN A 115 -16.94 -11.98 -6.91
CA GLN A 115 -17.58 -10.74 -6.48
C GLN A 115 -19.07 -10.79 -6.84
N ILE A 116 -19.95 -10.58 -5.88
CA ILE A 116 -21.41 -10.66 -6.06
C ILE A 116 -22.12 -9.33 -5.74
N GLY A 117 -21.51 -8.47 -4.92
CA GLY A 117 -22.06 -7.17 -4.55
C GLY A 117 -20.99 -6.09 -4.55
N PRO A 118 -20.70 -5.47 -5.73
CA PRO A 118 -19.74 -4.38 -5.78
C PRO A 118 -20.28 -3.13 -5.07
N GLN A 119 -19.42 -2.47 -4.28
CA GLN A 119 -19.74 -1.17 -3.69
C GLN A 119 -19.68 -0.06 -4.74
N GLU A 120 -20.42 1.03 -4.51
CA GLU A 120 -20.24 2.26 -5.29
C GLU A 120 -18.81 2.79 -5.11
N ARG A 121 -18.16 3.12 -6.22
CA ARG A 121 -16.77 3.54 -6.27
C ARG A 121 -16.63 4.99 -6.70
N LYS A 122 -15.64 5.69 -6.12
CA LYS A 122 -15.11 6.94 -6.64
C LYS A 122 -13.67 6.73 -7.12
N ARG A 123 -13.27 7.50 -8.14
CA ARG A 123 -11.91 7.52 -8.65
C ARG A 123 -11.17 8.69 -8.03
N LEU A 124 -9.97 8.42 -7.57
CA LEU A 124 -9.04 9.44 -7.07
C LEU A 124 -7.74 9.35 -7.87
N LYS A 125 -7.17 10.51 -8.19
CA LYS A 125 -5.80 10.58 -8.72
C LYS A 125 -4.84 10.79 -7.58
N GLY A 126 -3.71 10.11 -7.64
CA GLY A 126 -2.69 10.20 -6.61
C GLY A 126 -1.31 9.80 -7.12
N ILE A 127 -0.36 9.80 -6.21
CA ILE A 127 1.04 9.44 -6.47
C ILE A 127 1.37 8.18 -5.70
N LEU A 128 1.98 7.21 -6.38
CA LEU A 128 2.44 5.98 -5.76
C LEU A 128 3.64 6.28 -4.86
N ALA A 129 3.53 5.87 -3.63
CA ALA A 129 4.55 6.02 -2.60
C ALA A 129 4.87 4.66 -1.98
N LYS A 130 5.94 4.59 -1.22
CA LYS A 130 6.30 3.44 -0.41
C LYS A 130 6.57 3.90 1.01
N ASN A 131 5.93 3.28 1.96
CA ASN A 131 6.19 3.53 3.37
C ASN A 131 7.51 2.86 3.75
N GLU A 132 8.50 3.64 4.16
CA GLU A 132 9.85 3.15 4.49
C GLU A 132 9.88 2.29 5.74
N LEU A 133 8.95 2.49 6.68
CA LEU A 133 8.89 1.75 7.94
C LEU A 133 8.24 0.37 7.76
N THR A 134 7.12 0.32 7.03
CA THR A 134 6.36 -0.94 6.83
C THR A 134 6.71 -1.65 5.54
N ASN A 135 7.44 -0.99 4.62
CA ASN A 135 7.76 -1.48 3.29
C ASN A 135 6.52 -1.70 2.38
N GLU A 136 5.35 -1.23 2.81
CA GLU A 136 4.09 -1.31 2.07
C GLU A 136 3.99 -0.19 1.03
N TYR A 137 3.31 -0.49 -0.08
CA TYR A 137 2.97 0.52 -1.08
C TYR A 137 1.69 1.23 -0.70
N GLU A 138 1.70 2.55 -0.89
CA GLU A 138 0.60 3.45 -0.58
C GLU A 138 0.42 4.44 -1.74
N VAL A 139 -0.77 5.01 -1.85
CA VAL A 139 -1.05 6.10 -2.79
C VAL A 139 -1.48 7.31 -2.02
N LEU A 140 -0.76 8.41 -2.20
CA LEU A 140 -1.17 9.72 -1.68
C LEU A 140 -2.17 10.34 -2.64
N ALA A 141 -3.43 10.46 -2.21
CA ALA A 141 -4.51 11.07 -2.97
C ALA A 141 -5.39 11.92 -2.06
N GLU A 142 -5.74 13.13 -2.47
CA GLU A 142 -6.57 14.08 -1.70
C GLU A 142 -6.08 14.29 -0.26
N GLY A 143 -4.75 14.31 -0.04
CA GLY A 143 -4.15 14.49 1.29
C GLY A 143 -4.22 13.28 2.22
N LYS A 144 -4.66 12.12 1.75
CA LYS A 144 -4.75 10.86 2.49
C LYS A 144 -3.90 9.78 1.84
N PHE A 145 -3.27 8.93 2.65
CA PHE A 145 -2.58 7.72 2.19
C PHE A 145 -3.55 6.54 2.16
N TYR A 146 -3.59 5.86 1.03
CA TYR A 146 -4.35 4.64 0.82
C TYR A 146 -3.40 3.48 0.58
N LYS A 147 -3.49 2.42 1.34
CA LYS A 147 -2.72 1.18 1.11
C LYS A 147 -3.18 0.54 -0.19
N VAL A 148 -2.24 -0.03 -0.94
CA VAL A 148 -2.52 -0.77 -2.17
C VAL A 148 -1.83 -2.12 -2.16
N LEU A 149 -2.46 -3.11 -2.79
CA LEU A 149 -1.89 -4.45 -2.86
C LEU A 149 -0.62 -4.45 -3.72
N LEU A 150 0.46 -5.05 -3.22
CA LEU A 150 1.70 -5.26 -3.97
C LEU A 150 1.43 -5.93 -5.32
N ALA A 151 0.46 -6.86 -5.38
CA ALA A 151 0.07 -7.53 -6.62
C ALA A 151 -0.43 -6.56 -7.69
N SER A 152 -1.10 -5.45 -7.30
CA SER A 152 -1.51 -4.41 -8.24
C SER A 152 -0.31 -3.61 -8.73
N VAL A 153 0.60 -3.23 -7.83
CA VAL A 153 1.81 -2.47 -8.19
C VAL A 153 2.69 -3.27 -9.14
N THR A 154 2.92 -4.55 -8.86
CA THR A 154 3.73 -5.43 -9.72
C THR A 154 3.06 -5.68 -11.07
N TYR A 155 1.74 -5.83 -11.12
CA TYR A 155 0.99 -6.01 -12.37
C TYR A 155 1.18 -4.82 -13.31
N PHE A 156 1.08 -3.59 -12.80
CA PHE A 156 1.29 -2.37 -13.57
C PHE A 156 2.76 -1.97 -13.69
N LYS A 157 3.70 -2.72 -13.08
CA LYS A 157 5.13 -2.39 -12.99
C LYS A 157 5.33 -0.98 -12.39
N GLY A 158 4.55 -0.66 -11.34
CA GLY A 158 4.55 0.65 -10.69
C GLY A 158 5.88 0.95 -9.99
N GLU A 159 6.30 2.19 -10.07
CA GLU A 159 7.46 2.74 -9.37
C GLU A 159 7.05 3.92 -8.50
N VAL A 160 7.77 4.15 -7.41
CA VAL A 160 7.50 5.29 -6.53
C VAL A 160 7.60 6.60 -7.32
N GLY A 161 6.57 7.44 -7.19
CA GLY A 161 6.42 8.70 -7.90
C GLY A 161 5.59 8.61 -9.19
N ASP A 162 5.14 7.40 -9.60
CA ASP A 162 4.22 7.26 -10.71
C ASP A 162 2.84 7.84 -10.35
N GLU A 163 2.16 8.42 -11.34
CA GLU A 163 0.78 8.89 -11.18
C GLU A 163 -0.17 7.68 -11.30
N VAL A 164 -1.12 7.57 -10.38
CA VAL A 164 -2.08 6.46 -10.33
C VAL A 164 -3.51 6.95 -10.19
N VAL A 165 -4.43 6.20 -10.77
CA VAL A 165 -5.85 6.31 -10.50
C VAL A 165 -6.27 5.13 -9.65
N ILE A 166 -6.80 5.43 -8.48
CA ILE A 166 -7.28 4.44 -7.53
C ILE A 166 -8.80 4.48 -7.41
N LEU A 167 -9.36 3.33 -7.04
CA LEU A 167 -10.76 3.16 -6.70
C LEU A 167 -10.88 3.02 -5.18
N VAL A 168 -11.79 3.78 -4.60
CA VAL A 168 -12.17 3.69 -3.19
C VAL A 168 -13.69 3.67 -3.05
N PRO A 169 -14.26 3.18 -1.95
CA PRO A 169 -15.69 3.26 -1.71
C PRO A 169 -16.17 4.72 -1.72
N LYS A 170 -17.36 4.97 -2.27
CA LYS A 170 -17.94 6.32 -2.33
C LYS A 170 -18.57 6.73 -1.00
N ASN A 171 -19.23 5.78 -0.32
CA ASN A 171 -20.13 6.03 0.80
C ASN A 171 -19.54 5.62 2.17
N MET A 172 -18.26 5.29 2.21
CA MET A 172 -17.54 4.97 3.45
C MET A 172 -16.07 5.38 3.32
N GLU A 173 -15.44 5.64 4.44
CA GLU A 173 -14.00 5.80 4.48
C GLU A 173 -13.31 4.44 4.31
N SER A 174 -12.14 4.46 3.69
CA SER A 174 -11.33 3.25 3.50
C SER A 174 -9.86 3.51 3.79
N VAL A 175 -9.17 2.47 4.19
CA VAL A 175 -7.71 2.44 4.36
C VAL A 175 -7.05 1.89 3.10
N TRP A 176 -7.72 0.95 2.42
CA TRP A 176 -7.25 0.31 1.21
C TRP A 176 -7.91 0.88 -0.03
N ALA A 177 -7.15 0.86 -1.13
CA ALA A 177 -7.63 1.23 -2.46
C ALA A 177 -7.20 0.19 -3.51
N ALA A 178 -7.96 0.09 -4.58
CA ALA A 178 -7.57 -0.69 -5.75
C ALA A 178 -6.97 0.22 -6.83
N ILE A 179 -5.83 -0.17 -7.42
CA ILE A 179 -5.27 0.55 -8.56
C ILE A 179 -6.11 0.22 -9.81
N GLU A 180 -6.65 1.25 -10.44
CA GLU A 180 -7.38 1.12 -11.71
C GLU A 180 -6.46 1.34 -12.91
N PHE A 181 -5.65 2.40 -12.88
CA PHE A 181 -4.68 2.76 -13.91
C PHE A 181 -3.41 3.30 -13.26
N LEU A 182 -2.30 3.13 -13.96
CA LEU A 182 -1.00 3.66 -13.57
C LEU A 182 -0.36 4.32 -14.80
N PHE A 183 0.09 5.55 -14.64
CA PHE A 183 0.79 6.34 -15.65
C PHE A 183 2.24 6.46 -15.22
N LYS A 184 3.13 5.99 -16.06
CA LYS A 184 4.56 6.12 -15.82
C LYS A 184 4.96 7.59 -15.80
N LYS A 185 5.71 7.98 -14.77
CA LYS A 185 6.37 9.28 -14.75
C LYS A 185 7.24 9.39 -16.00
N PRO A 186 7.20 10.52 -16.76
CA PRO A 186 8.15 10.72 -17.83
C PRO A 186 9.55 10.58 -17.24
N THR A 187 10.28 9.56 -17.66
CA THR A 187 11.70 9.47 -17.35
C THR A 187 12.34 10.69 -17.96
N SER A 188 12.83 11.62 -17.12
CA SER A 188 13.78 12.62 -17.60
C SER A 188 14.87 11.85 -18.34
N PRO A 189 15.31 12.31 -19.53
CA PRO A 189 16.37 11.64 -20.25
C PRO A 189 17.50 11.39 -19.24
N LYS A 190 17.91 10.14 -19.09
CA LYS A 190 19.10 9.80 -18.31
C LYS A 190 20.16 10.78 -18.80
N GLU A 191 20.75 11.54 -17.89
CA GLU A 191 21.97 12.27 -18.18
C GLU A 191 22.91 11.27 -18.85
N THR A 192 23.00 11.39 -20.17
CA THR A 192 24.02 10.69 -20.94
C THR A 192 25.29 11.24 -20.37
N THR A 193 25.95 10.46 -19.59
CA THR A 193 27.12 10.83 -18.80
C THR A 193 28.10 11.43 -19.79
N LEU A 194 28.52 12.68 -19.53
CA LEU A 194 29.57 13.42 -20.29
C LEU A 194 30.86 12.61 -20.45
N LEU A 195 30.98 11.46 -19.78
CA LEU A 195 32.04 10.48 -19.89
C LEU A 195 32.05 9.71 -21.23
N ASP A 196 30.91 9.47 -21.87
CA ASP A 196 30.86 8.75 -23.16
C ASP A 196 31.25 9.67 -24.32
N ALA A 197 31.03 10.98 -24.17
CA ALA A 197 31.44 11.97 -25.17
C ALA A 197 32.99 12.24 -25.16
N GLN A 198 33.63 12.09 -24.00
CA GLN A 198 35.06 12.23 -23.87
C GLN A 198 35.86 11.02 -24.35
N GLN A 199 35.30 9.82 -24.33
CA GLN A 199 35.96 8.62 -24.86
C GLN A 199 35.89 8.52 -26.38
N GLN A 200 34.90 9.14 -27.03
CA GLN A 200 34.83 9.16 -28.49
C GLN A 200 35.77 10.17 -29.09
N SER A 201 35.99 11.33 -28.45
CA SER A 201 36.96 12.33 -28.95
C SER A 201 38.42 11.92 -28.82
N SER A 202 38.77 11.09 -27.85
CA SER A 202 40.14 10.58 -27.68
C SER A 202 40.51 9.47 -28.67
N ASN A 203 39.50 8.70 -29.15
CA ASN A 203 39.74 7.63 -30.13
C ASN A 203 39.85 8.15 -31.58
N GLU A 204 39.26 9.30 -31.90
CA GLU A 204 39.41 9.89 -33.22
C GLU A 204 40.76 10.60 -33.39
N THR A 205 41.33 11.21 -32.33
CA THR A 205 42.63 11.87 -32.37
C THR A 205 43.78 10.87 -32.51
N THR A 206 43.65 9.67 -31.95
CA THR A 206 44.68 8.62 -32.04
C THR A 206 44.72 7.95 -33.43
N LYS A 207 43.57 7.88 -34.12
CA LYS A 207 43.53 7.33 -35.50
C LYS A 207 44.08 8.25 -36.57
N GLN A 208 44.17 9.58 -36.34
CA GLN A 208 44.76 10.53 -37.28
C GLN A 208 46.29 10.64 -37.16
N LEU A 209 46.86 10.17 -36.05
CA LEU A 209 48.32 10.20 -35.85
C LEU A 209 49.04 8.98 -36.43
N ASP A 210 48.31 7.86 -36.68
CA ASP A 210 48.90 6.64 -37.28
C ASP A 210 48.88 6.63 -38.83
N GLN A 211 48.45 7.73 -39.48
CA GLN A 211 48.40 7.84 -40.95
C GLN A 211 49.31 8.94 -41.52
N LEU A 212 50.29 9.43 -40.74
CA LEU A 212 51.37 10.30 -41.18
C LEU A 212 52.69 9.59 -40.97
#